data_ffc7e897c3242c0cfcaa2877adb56e11
#
_entry.id   ffc7e897c3242c0cfcaa2877adb56e11
#
_cell.length_a   1.000
_cell.length_b   1.000
_cell.length_c   1.000
_cell.angle_alpha   90.00
_cell.angle_beta   90.00
_cell.angle_gamma   90.00
#
_symmetry.space_group_name_H-M   'P 1'
#
loop_
_entity.id
_entity.type
_entity.pdbx_description
1 polymer ?
#
loop_
_entity_poly.entity_id
_entity_poly.type
_entity_poly.pdbx_seq_one_letter_code
_entity_poly.pdbx_strand_id
1 'polypeptide(L)'
;MKKEILKTVMERIREKVPELRWVDADEGQLDFQDSRPPVAFPCCLVELSYPGAENMSAAHPGMQRVHVSLELKIGFNDCASFNVNKPLQVQEAAFARLDMVEALHRAVQGFKMENCAKSFRRERCRPQKRPDGLKVYEAVYVADFIDNI
;
A
#
# COMPACT_ATOMS: atom_id res chain seq x y z
N MET A 1 -18.02 -6.06 -1.95
CA MET A 1 -16.84 -5.93 -2.84
C MET A 1 -15.62 -5.32 -2.15
N LYS A 2 -15.76 -4.18 -1.49
CA LYS A 2 -14.62 -3.53 -0.82
C LYS A 2 -13.91 -4.41 0.21
N LYS A 3 -14.69 -5.11 1.02
CA LYS A 3 -14.19 -6.05 2.02
C LYS A 3 -13.32 -7.14 1.38
N GLU A 4 -13.79 -7.73 0.32
CA GLU A 4 -13.11 -8.82 -0.39
C GLU A 4 -11.81 -8.33 -1.03
N ILE A 5 -11.82 -7.14 -1.62
CA ILE A 5 -10.63 -6.55 -2.22
C ILE A 5 -9.59 -6.28 -1.13
N LEU A 6 -9.99 -5.60 -0.08
CA LEU A 6 -9.06 -5.25 1.02
C LEU A 6 -8.46 -6.50 1.65
N LYS A 7 -9.29 -7.47 1.97
CA LYS A 7 -8.85 -8.73 2.58
C LYS A 7 -7.85 -9.46 1.68
N THR A 8 -8.18 -9.60 0.40
CA THR A 8 -7.34 -10.33 -0.55
C THR A 8 -6.00 -9.64 -0.77
N VAL A 9 -6.01 -8.30 -0.90
CA VAL A 9 -4.78 -7.53 -1.08
C VAL A 9 -3.89 -7.63 0.16
N MET A 10 -4.46 -7.51 1.35
CA MET A 10 -3.69 -7.59 2.59
C MET A 10 -3.07 -8.99 2.79
N GLU A 11 -3.82 -10.03 2.51
CA GLU A 11 -3.32 -11.41 2.57
C GLU A 11 -2.19 -11.65 1.57
N ARG A 12 -2.34 -11.11 0.35
CA ARG A 12 -1.30 -11.23 -0.67
C ARG A 12 -0.02 -10.50 -0.26
N ILE A 13 -0.14 -9.30 0.28
CA ILE A 13 1.02 -8.53 0.77
C ILE A 13 1.73 -9.32 1.87
N ARG A 14 1.00 -9.83 2.84
CA ARG A 14 1.57 -10.63 3.93
C ARG A 14 2.30 -11.87 3.40
N GLU A 15 1.71 -12.55 2.44
CA GLU A 15 2.27 -13.77 1.85
C GLU A 15 3.53 -13.48 1.03
N LYS A 16 3.49 -12.43 0.19
CA LYS A 16 4.57 -12.13 -0.76
C LYS A 16 5.72 -11.33 -0.15
N VAL A 17 5.45 -10.62 0.94
CA VAL A 17 6.45 -9.80 1.65
C VAL A 17 6.46 -10.19 3.13
N PRO A 18 6.94 -11.40 3.44
CA PRO A 18 6.92 -11.91 4.82
C PRO A 18 7.80 -11.15 5.80
N GLU A 19 8.69 -10.30 5.31
CA GLU A 19 9.54 -9.42 6.13
C GLU A 19 8.75 -8.30 6.80
N LEU A 20 7.55 -7.97 6.30
CA LEU A 20 6.65 -7.03 6.97
C LEU A 20 6.14 -7.63 8.28
N ARG A 21 6.30 -6.90 9.36
CA ARG A 21 5.87 -7.34 10.69
C ARG A 21 4.43 -6.92 11.01
N TRP A 22 3.86 -6.04 10.21
CA TRP A 22 2.53 -5.50 10.44
C TRP A 22 1.90 -5.11 9.10
N VAL A 23 0.75 -5.69 8.79
CA VAL A 23 -0.06 -5.34 7.61
C VAL A 23 -1.47 -5.07 8.12
N ASP A 24 -1.95 -3.86 7.94
CA ASP A 24 -3.21 -3.40 8.54
C ASP A 24 -3.90 -2.40 7.63
N ALA A 25 -5.18 -2.17 7.86
CA ALA A 25 -5.87 -1.05 7.25
C ALA A 25 -5.31 0.27 7.81
N ASP A 26 -5.22 1.28 6.97
CA ASP A 26 -4.75 2.59 7.40
C ASP A 26 -5.85 3.32 8.17
N GLU A 27 -5.64 3.49 9.47
CA GLU A 27 -6.51 4.21 10.37
C GLU A 27 -5.79 5.39 11.03
N GLY A 28 -4.69 5.84 10.40
CA GLY A 28 -3.90 6.97 10.91
C GLY A 28 -2.87 6.59 11.96
N GLN A 29 -2.53 5.31 12.09
CA GLN A 29 -1.62 4.82 13.14
C GLN A 29 -0.25 5.49 13.14
N LEU A 30 0.25 5.88 11.97
CA LEU A 30 1.56 6.53 11.86
C LEU A 30 1.54 8.00 12.25
N ASP A 31 0.35 8.59 12.40
CA ASP A 31 0.18 10.02 12.67
C ASP A 31 -0.24 10.31 14.12
N PHE A 32 -0.12 9.33 15.00
CA PHE A 32 -0.35 9.53 16.43
C PHE A 32 0.74 10.42 17.02
N GLN A 33 0.31 11.52 17.65
CA GLN A 33 1.24 12.54 18.16
C GLN A 33 1.70 12.29 19.61
N ASP A 34 0.88 11.60 20.40
CA ASP A 34 1.08 11.49 21.83
C ASP A 34 1.72 10.19 22.30
N SER A 35 1.96 9.25 21.39
CA SER A 35 2.51 7.94 21.75
C SER A 35 3.22 7.30 20.56
N ARG A 36 3.87 6.17 20.85
CA ARG A 36 4.42 5.32 19.79
C ARG A 36 3.30 4.90 18.85
N PRO A 37 3.53 4.89 17.54
CA PRO A 37 2.54 4.32 16.61
C PRO A 37 2.17 2.89 17.03
N PRO A 38 0.87 2.54 17.03
CA PRO A 38 0.42 1.21 17.44
C PRO A 38 0.62 0.17 16.33
N VAL A 39 1.85 0.05 15.86
CA VAL A 39 2.24 -0.90 14.80
C VAL A 39 3.61 -1.48 15.11
N ALA A 40 3.87 -2.66 14.58
CA ALA A 40 5.23 -3.20 14.54
C ALA A 40 5.88 -2.77 13.22
N PHE A 41 7.18 -2.46 13.26
CA PHE A 41 7.93 -2.05 12.08
C PHE A 41 8.81 -3.20 11.55
N PRO A 42 9.01 -3.32 10.25
CA PRO A 42 8.39 -2.52 9.20
C PRO A 42 6.91 -2.86 9.01
N CYS A 43 6.12 -1.85 8.67
CA CYS A 43 4.67 -2.01 8.50
C CYS A 43 4.21 -1.60 7.10
N CYS A 44 3.05 -2.11 6.71
CA CYS A 44 2.33 -1.65 5.54
C CYS A 44 0.89 -1.35 5.95
N LEU A 45 0.47 -0.11 5.78
CA LEU A 45 -0.90 0.33 6.02
C LEU A 45 -1.61 0.52 4.68
N VAL A 46 -2.79 -0.05 4.58
CA VAL A 46 -3.53 -0.16 3.32
C VAL A 46 -4.82 0.63 3.40
N GLU A 47 -5.02 1.55 2.48
CA GLU A 47 -6.27 2.29 2.33
C GLU A 47 -6.87 2.03 0.97
N LEU A 48 -8.14 1.63 0.96
CA LEU A 48 -8.89 1.36 -0.26
C LEU A 48 -10.02 2.37 -0.38
N SER A 49 -10.08 3.05 -1.52
CA SER A 49 -11.15 4.00 -1.81
C SER A 49 -11.66 3.83 -3.23
N TYR A 50 -12.84 4.39 -3.47
CA TYR A 50 -13.48 4.40 -4.78
C TYR A 50 -13.62 5.85 -5.24
N PRO A 51 -12.63 6.40 -5.94
CA PRO A 51 -12.69 7.79 -6.40
C PRO A 51 -13.77 8.05 -7.45
N GLY A 52 -14.26 7.00 -8.10
CA GLY A 52 -15.32 7.14 -9.09
C GLY A 52 -15.96 5.82 -9.47
N ALA A 53 -17.15 5.89 -10.05
CA ALA A 53 -17.87 4.74 -10.57
C ALA A 53 -18.78 5.18 -11.70
N GLU A 54 -19.06 4.27 -12.62
CA GLU A 54 -19.92 4.52 -13.77
C GLU A 54 -20.96 3.39 -13.90
N ASN A 55 -22.21 3.74 -14.13
CA ASN A 55 -23.23 2.76 -14.44
C ASN A 55 -22.96 2.18 -15.83
N MET A 56 -23.00 0.86 -15.94
CA MET A 56 -22.66 0.17 -17.18
C MET A 56 -23.80 0.10 -18.17
N SER A 57 -25.05 -0.04 -17.67
CA SER A 57 -26.23 -0.18 -18.53
C SER A 57 -27.49 0.23 -17.79
N ALA A 58 -28.39 0.93 -18.50
CA ALA A 58 -29.72 1.24 -17.97
C ALA A 58 -30.57 -0.01 -17.73
N ALA A 59 -30.30 -1.10 -18.47
CA ALA A 59 -30.99 -2.37 -18.31
C ALA A 59 -30.55 -3.14 -17.06
N HIS A 60 -29.38 -2.80 -16.51
CA HIS A 60 -28.81 -3.42 -15.31
C HIS A 60 -28.36 -2.35 -14.33
N PRO A 61 -29.31 -1.67 -13.63
CA PRO A 61 -29.01 -0.50 -12.80
C PRO A 61 -28.13 -0.82 -11.57
N GLY A 62 -28.02 -2.09 -11.21
CA GLY A 62 -27.14 -2.53 -10.11
C GLY A 62 -25.70 -2.82 -10.54
N MET A 63 -25.37 -2.65 -11.81
CA MET A 63 -24.04 -2.96 -12.34
C MET A 63 -23.24 -1.68 -12.58
N GLN A 64 -22.08 -1.59 -11.94
CA GLN A 64 -21.18 -0.45 -12.07
C GLN A 64 -19.76 -0.89 -12.39
N ARG A 65 -19.07 -0.07 -13.16
CA ARG A 65 -17.61 -0.09 -13.26
C ARG A 65 -17.07 0.85 -12.19
N VAL A 66 -16.32 0.31 -11.26
CA VAL A 66 -15.81 1.06 -10.10
C VAL A 66 -14.31 1.27 -10.28
N HIS A 67 -13.89 2.53 -10.18
CA HIS A 67 -12.48 2.88 -10.13
C HIS A 67 -12.00 2.72 -8.69
N VAL A 68 -10.97 1.91 -8.50
CA VAL A 68 -10.42 1.59 -7.18
C VAL A 68 -9.06 2.22 -7.04
N SER A 69 -8.85 2.91 -5.92
CA SER A 69 -7.54 3.42 -5.52
C SER A 69 -7.08 2.69 -4.28
N LEU A 70 -5.89 2.12 -4.37
CA LEU A 70 -5.22 1.42 -3.27
C LEU A 70 -3.99 2.21 -2.89
N GLU A 71 -3.99 2.76 -1.68
CA GLU A 71 -2.85 3.50 -1.15
C GLU A 71 -2.13 2.67 -0.11
N LEU A 72 -0.83 2.49 -0.29
CA LEU A 72 0.04 1.78 0.64
C LEU A 72 0.99 2.76 1.30
N LYS A 73 1.07 2.72 2.63
CA LYS A 73 2.11 3.41 3.40
C LYS A 73 3.03 2.35 3.98
N ILE A 74 4.29 2.40 3.59
CA ILE A 74 5.30 1.46 4.06
C ILE A 74 6.17 2.21 5.05
N GLY A 75 6.13 1.81 6.31
CA GLY A 75 6.77 2.50 7.42
C GLY A 75 7.96 1.75 8.00
N PHE A 76 9.01 2.51 8.32
CA PHE A 76 10.23 2.03 8.95
C PHE A 76 10.61 2.96 10.10
N ASN A 77 11.16 2.40 11.16
CA ASN A 77 11.62 3.15 12.32
C ASN A 77 13.12 3.00 12.60
N ASP A 78 13.89 2.51 11.65
CA ASP A 78 15.32 2.32 11.79
C ASP A 78 16.10 3.64 11.76
N CYS A 79 17.37 3.58 12.15
CA CYS A 79 18.30 4.72 12.17
C CYS A 79 19.27 4.70 10.99
N ALA A 80 19.00 3.92 9.95
CA ALA A 80 19.83 3.83 8.76
C ALA A 80 19.84 5.14 7.98
N SER A 81 20.88 5.35 7.18
CA SER A 81 21.07 6.59 6.44
C SER A 81 21.63 6.31 5.05
N PHE A 82 21.14 7.06 4.07
CA PHE A 82 21.70 7.08 2.71
C PHE A 82 22.95 7.94 2.58
N ASN A 83 23.36 8.62 3.66
CA ASN A 83 24.50 9.53 3.62
C ASN A 83 25.77 8.76 3.26
N VAL A 84 26.42 9.16 2.17
CA VAL A 84 27.63 8.50 1.64
C VAL A 84 28.83 8.60 2.58
N ASN A 85 28.78 9.48 3.58
CA ASN A 85 29.81 9.63 4.58
C ASN A 85 29.61 8.72 5.81
N LYS A 86 28.50 7.98 5.86
CA LYS A 86 28.23 7.02 6.93
C LYS A 86 28.86 5.66 6.60
N PRO A 87 29.06 4.80 7.62
CA PRO A 87 29.54 3.44 7.37
C PRO A 87 28.69 2.68 6.36
N LEU A 88 29.29 1.83 5.58
CA LEU A 88 28.62 1.10 4.50
C LEU A 88 27.42 0.29 4.99
N GLN A 89 27.52 -0.33 6.18
CA GLN A 89 26.43 -1.09 6.79
C GLN A 89 25.18 -0.23 7.03
N VAL A 90 25.37 1.01 7.42
CA VAL A 90 24.29 1.97 7.69
C VAL A 90 23.61 2.36 6.36
N GLN A 91 24.41 2.57 5.32
CA GLN A 91 23.88 2.87 3.98
C GLN A 91 23.10 1.68 3.40
N GLU A 92 23.66 0.48 3.52
CA GLU A 92 23.01 -0.74 3.01
C GLU A 92 21.66 -0.99 3.69
N ALA A 93 21.57 -0.74 4.99
CA ALA A 93 20.31 -0.84 5.73
C ALA A 93 19.27 0.15 5.23
N ALA A 94 19.69 1.36 4.83
CA ALA A 94 18.79 2.34 4.22
C ALA A 94 18.32 1.88 2.83
N PHE A 95 19.20 1.37 2.00
CA PHE A 95 18.84 0.84 0.68
C PHE A 95 17.91 -0.37 0.77
N ALA A 96 18.00 -1.16 1.84
CA ALA A 96 17.10 -2.29 2.08
C ALA A 96 15.63 -1.86 2.20
N ARG A 97 15.35 -0.63 2.62
CA ARG A 97 13.97 -0.08 2.59
C ARG A 97 13.42 -0.04 1.18
N LEU A 98 14.24 0.36 0.22
CA LEU A 98 13.86 0.43 -1.20
C LEU A 98 13.61 -0.98 -1.77
N ASP A 99 14.37 -1.95 -1.33
CA ASP A 99 14.15 -3.36 -1.72
C ASP A 99 12.78 -3.85 -1.24
N MET A 100 12.36 -3.46 -0.05
CA MET A 100 11.05 -3.82 0.48
C MET A 100 9.91 -3.13 -0.28
N VAL A 101 10.08 -1.87 -0.62
CA VAL A 101 9.13 -1.13 -1.47
C VAL A 101 8.99 -1.83 -2.82
N GLU A 102 10.10 -2.28 -3.39
CA GLU A 102 10.11 -3.02 -4.66
C GLU A 102 9.46 -4.40 -4.54
N ALA A 103 9.66 -5.09 -3.43
CA ALA A 103 9.00 -6.37 -3.16
C ALA A 103 7.48 -6.20 -3.08
N LEU A 104 7.00 -5.13 -2.44
CA LEU A 104 5.59 -4.77 -2.42
C LEU A 104 5.06 -4.46 -3.81
N HIS A 105 5.85 -3.74 -4.60
CA HIS A 105 5.48 -3.46 -5.99
C HIS A 105 5.28 -4.75 -6.78
N ARG A 106 6.19 -5.71 -6.66
CA ARG A 106 6.05 -7.01 -7.33
C ARG A 106 4.82 -7.79 -6.86
N ALA A 107 4.40 -7.59 -5.62
CA ALA A 107 3.21 -8.26 -5.09
C ALA A 107 1.90 -7.68 -5.65
N VAL A 108 1.85 -6.38 -5.92
CA VAL A 108 0.61 -5.67 -6.26
C VAL A 108 0.50 -5.34 -7.75
N GLN A 109 1.60 -4.95 -8.39
CA GLN A 109 1.59 -4.59 -9.81
C GLN A 109 1.08 -5.76 -10.67
N GLY A 110 0.06 -5.50 -11.45
CA GLY A 110 -0.53 -6.51 -12.34
C GLY A 110 -1.39 -7.55 -11.64
N PHE A 111 -1.57 -7.45 -10.32
CA PHE A 111 -2.44 -8.36 -9.60
C PHE A 111 -3.88 -8.20 -10.06
N LYS A 112 -4.52 -9.32 -10.39
CA LYS A 112 -5.88 -9.37 -10.90
C LYS A 112 -6.71 -10.30 -10.04
N MET A 113 -7.83 -9.79 -9.57
CA MET A 113 -8.81 -10.54 -8.80
C MET A 113 -10.02 -10.87 -9.65
N GLU A 114 -10.88 -11.72 -9.14
CA GLU A 114 -12.21 -11.95 -9.71
C GLU A 114 -12.96 -10.61 -9.80
N ASN A 115 -13.74 -10.41 -10.85
CA ASN A 115 -14.47 -9.18 -11.15
C ASN A 115 -13.59 -7.95 -11.44
N CYS A 116 -12.29 -8.15 -11.63
CA CYS A 116 -11.36 -7.09 -11.97
C CYS A 116 -11.34 -6.88 -13.50
N ALA A 117 -11.75 -5.69 -13.94
CA ALA A 117 -11.73 -5.32 -15.35
C ALA A 117 -10.35 -4.85 -15.80
N LYS A 118 -9.66 -4.10 -14.94
CA LYS A 118 -8.25 -3.72 -15.13
C LYS A 118 -7.49 -4.03 -13.87
N SER A 119 -6.39 -4.77 -14.01
CA SER A 119 -5.52 -5.14 -12.88
C SER A 119 -4.88 -3.92 -12.23
N PHE A 120 -4.39 -4.10 -11.00
CA PHE A 120 -3.68 -3.05 -10.27
C PHE A 120 -2.45 -2.60 -11.03
N ARG A 121 -2.26 -1.28 -11.15
CA ARG A 121 -1.08 -0.67 -11.72
C ARG A 121 -0.64 0.50 -10.86
N ARG A 122 0.65 0.61 -10.64
CA ARG A 122 1.19 1.72 -9.85
C ARG A 122 1.06 3.02 -10.62
N GLU A 123 0.47 4.01 -9.97
CA GLU A 123 0.32 5.36 -10.50
C GLU A 123 1.43 6.27 -9.99
N ARG A 124 1.80 6.12 -8.72
CA ARG A 124 2.92 6.89 -8.14
C ARG A 124 3.51 6.17 -6.93
N CYS A 125 4.75 6.51 -6.63
CA CYS A 125 5.44 6.07 -5.42
C CYS A 125 6.44 7.15 -5.03
N ARG A 126 6.39 7.59 -3.76
CA ARG A 126 7.27 8.65 -3.28
C ARG A 126 7.53 8.51 -1.78
N PRO A 127 8.69 9.01 -1.29
CA PRO A 127 8.90 9.14 0.14
C PRO A 127 8.01 10.24 0.71
N GLN A 128 7.50 10.02 1.91
CA GLN A 128 6.83 11.04 2.71
C GLN A 128 7.87 11.71 3.60
N LYS A 129 7.96 13.03 3.57
CA LYS A 129 8.86 13.77 4.45
C LYS A 129 8.20 14.00 5.79
N ARG A 130 8.84 13.54 6.86
CA ARG A 130 8.27 13.54 8.21
C ARG A 130 9.25 14.09 9.23
N PRO A 131 8.76 14.91 10.17
CA PRO A 131 9.61 15.44 11.25
C PRO A 131 9.81 14.47 12.43
N ASP A 132 9.05 13.37 12.48
CA ASP A 132 9.02 12.43 13.60
C ASP A 132 10.10 11.34 13.54
N GLY A 133 10.95 11.36 12.52
CA GLY A 133 12.02 10.38 12.35
C GLY A 133 11.60 9.07 11.70
N LEU A 134 10.32 8.85 11.49
CA LEU A 134 9.86 7.69 10.74
C LEU A 134 10.18 7.84 9.25
N LYS A 135 10.50 6.74 8.61
CA LYS A 135 10.72 6.67 7.16
C LYS A 135 9.50 6.01 6.55
N VAL A 136 8.73 6.77 5.79
CA VAL A 136 7.48 6.30 5.19
C VAL A 136 7.52 6.52 3.69
N TYR A 137 7.13 5.48 2.95
CA TYR A 137 6.97 5.54 1.49
C TYR A 137 5.50 5.36 1.17
N GLU A 138 4.98 6.19 0.28
CA GLU A 138 3.60 6.09 -0.20
C GLU A 138 3.60 5.55 -1.62
N ALA A 139 2.79 4.53 -1.88
CA ALA A 139 2.58 4.00 -3.21
C ALA A 139 1.07 3.94 -3.49
N VAL A 140 0.66 4.42 -4.65
CA VAL A 140 -0.75 4.42 -5.06
C VAL A 140 -0.90 3.53 -6.29
N TYR A 141 -1.81 2.58 -6.18
CA TYR A 141 -2.19 1.68 -7.27
C TYR A 141 -3.65 1.92 -7.62
N VAL A 142 -3.97 1.80 -8.89
CA VAL A 142 -5.34 1.93 -9.39
C VAL A 142 -5.75 0.68 -10.15
N ALA A 143 -7.03 0.36 -10.07
CA ALA A 143 -7.63 -0.77 -10.78
C ALA A 143 -9.09 -0.46 -11.07
N ASP A 144 -9.70 -1.22 -11.97
CA ASP A 144 -11.12 -1.13 -12.24
C ASP A 144 -11.78 -2.47 -11.93
N PHE A 145 -12.90 -2.41 -11.23
CA PHE A 145 -13.69 -3.59 -10.89
C PHE A 145 -15.12 -3.44 -11.41
N ILE A 146 -15.78 -4.57 -11.63
CA ILE A 146 -17.19 -4.61 -11.94
C ILE A 146 -17.93 -4.99 -10.65
N ASP A 147 -18.78 -4.10 -10.20
CA ASP A 147 -19.65 -4.32 -9.04
C ASP A 147 -21.08 -4.54 -9.51
N ASN A 148 -21.67 -5.64 -9.12
CA ASN A 148 -23.02 -6.00 -9.49
C ASN A 148 -23.80 -6.42 -8.24
N ILE A 149 -24.66 -5.55 -7.78
CA ILE A 149 -25.48 -5.80 -6.59
C ILE A 149 -26.84 -6.39 -6.94
#